data_b736dfd2ac6e446feee575def72b31ba
#
_entry.id   b736dfd2ac6e446feee575def72b31ba
#
_cell.length_a   1.000
_cell.length_b   1.000
_cell.length_c   1.000
_cell.angle_alpha   90.00
_cell.angle_beta   90.00
_cell.angle_gamma   90.00
#
_symmetry.space_group_name_H-M   'P 1'
#
loop_
_entity.id
_entity.type
_entity.pdbx_description
1 polymer ?
#
loop_
_entity_poly.entity_id
_entity_poly.type
_entity_poly.pdbx_seq_one_letter_code
_entity_poly.pdbx_strand_id
1 'polypeptide(L)'
;MAEIVESLKNELSSVPFFSRVLLNKKKDKLILWNDIDIQIKYKIDSQIDIKQIMEDIKQKIEEKYKIENNIVSVIIPNYNNEYFIQEVIMRILKSTYKNIEIIIVDDKSTDNSVKIIETNFKKEIESKKIRLFINSENCGTYYCRNKGILLSNGSYIFFVDGDDYIGPKLIKRMYDWLSNSINIQYWAYQRPYTRIYMNEDYEKIKKVRTPYYITIFRRKLYNYIGYYHDSRFGADTELITRMIYNQYLCFKDYKPKTDEYFANTVINKNLTCIISREERVKYLIKAKDDIKKKKYIRMALLEDLSININIKKTV
;
A
#
# COMPACT_ATOMS: atom_id res chain seq x y z
N MET A 1 -22.87 23.50 -29.10
CA MET A 1 -22.35 22.12 -28.74
C MET A 1 -20.88 21.96 -29.00
N ALA A 2 -20.35 22.23 -30.17
CA ALA A 2 -18.90 22.19 -30.40
C ALA A 2 -18.16 23.20 -29.51
N GLU A 3 -18.72 24.40 -29.36
CA GLU A 3 -18.21 25.45 -28.48
C GLU A 3 -18.20 25.04 -26.98
N ILE A 4 -19.25 24.33 -26.53
CA ILE A 4 -19.32 23.82 -25.15
C ILE A 4 -18.24 22.76 -24.90
N VAL A 5 -18.03 21.87 -25.87
CA VAL A 5 -16.98 20.82 -25.76
C VAL A 5 -15.59 21.47 -25.79
N GLU A 6 -15.38 22.48 -26.58
CA GLU A 6 -14.11 23.20 -26.69
C GLU A 6 -13.84 24.03 -25.41
N SER A 7 -14.87 24.71 -24.89
CA SER A 7 -14.78 25.44 -23.61
C SER A 7 -14.45 24.50 -22.46
N LEU A 8 -15.13 23.35 -22.37
CA LEU A 8 -14.84 22.31 -21.36
C LEU A 8 -13.43 21.74 -21.49
N LYS A 9 -12.92 21.51 -22.70
CA LYS A 9 -11.54 21.08 -22.92
C LYS A 9 -10.53 22.10 -22.43
N ASN A 10 -10.78 23.37 -22.71
CA ASN A 10 -9.88 24.46 -22.29
C ASN A 10 -9.86 24.60 -20.77
N GLU A 11 -11.00 24.57 -20.11
CA GLU A 11 -11.08 24.62 -18.65
C GLU A 11 -10.53 23.37 -17.98
N LEU A 12 -10.83 22.19 -18.53
CA LEU A 12 -10.33 20.92 -18.02
C LEU A 12 -8.81 20.71 -18.29
N SER A 13 -8.21 21.45 -19.23
CA SER A 13 -6.76 21.40 -19.45
C SER A 13 -5.97 21.89 -18.23
N SER A 14 -6.57 22.73 -17.39
CA SER A 14 -6.01 23.22 -16.13
C SER A 14 -6.24 22.25 -14.95
N VAL A 15 -7.13 21.27 -15.11
CA VAL A 15 -7.43 20.27 -14.08
C VAL A 15 -6.61 19.02 -14.38
N PRO A 16 -5.68 18.63 -13.48
CA PRO A 16 -4.94 17.39 -13.65
C PRO A 16 -5.94 16.25 -13.85
N PHE A 17 -5.71 15.36 -14.86
CA PHE A 17 -6.45 14.10 -15.08
C PHE A 17 -7.55 14.08 -16.14
N PHE A 18 -7.91 15.16 -16.80
CA PHE A 18 -8.90 15.10 -17.87
C PHE A 18 -8.21 15.06 -19.24
N SER A 19 -7.96 13.85 -19.76
CA SER A 19 -7.33 13.68 -21.07
C SER A 19 -8.32 13.63 -22.24
N ARG A 20 -9.60 13.36 -21.99
CA ARG A 20 -10.59 13.22 -23.06
C ARG A 20 -11.99 13.66 -22.67
N VAL A 21 -12.54 14.58 -23.47
CA VAL A 21 -13.96 14.90 -23.49
C VAL A 21 -14.57 14.22 -24.70
N LEU A 22 -15.49 13.28 -24.51
CA LEU A 22 -16.16 12.56 -25.57
C LEU A 22 -17.65 12.92 -25.60
N LEU A 23 -18.10 13.39 -26.76
CA LEU A 23 -19.50 13.63 -27.03
C LEU A 23 -20.12 12.40 -27.67
N ASN A 24 -21.05 11.73 -27.01
CA ASN A 24 -21.84 10.68 -27.63
C ASN A 24 -23.08 11.26 -28.30
N LYS A 25 -22.95 11.67 -29.57
CA LYS A 25 -24.02 12.28 -30.36
C LYS A 25 -25.29 11.42 -30.51
N LYS A 26 -25.17 10.06 -30.42
CA LYS A 26 -26.33 9.15 -30.57
C LYS A 26 -27.18 9.04 -29.29
N LYS A 27 -26.67 9.47 -28.14
CA LYS A 27 -27.34 9.31 -26.84
C LYS A 27 -27.55 10.64 -26.10
N ASP A 28 -27.28 11.76 -26.73
CA ASP A 28 -27.34 13.11 -26.14
C ASP A 28 -26.68 13.17 -24.75
N LYS A 29 -25.49 12.56 -24.64
CA LYS A 29 -24.75 12.48 -23.41
C LYS A 29 -23.32 12.96 -23.59
N LEU A 30 -22.91 13.84 -22.71
CA LEU A 30 -21.52 14.22 -22.51
C LEU A 30 -20.87 13.20 -21.59
N ILE A 31 -19.80 12.56 -22.03
CA ILE A 31 -19.02 11.62 -21.22
C ILE A 31 -17.65 12.23 -21.06
N LEU A 32 -17.33 12.55 -19.82
CA LEU A 32 -16.01 13.00 -19.43
C LEU A 32 -15.21 11.78 -18.97
N TRP A 33 -14.14 11.52 -19.68
CA TRP A 33 -13.18 10.46 -19.30
C TRP A 33 -11.96 11.11 -18.70
N ASN A 34 -11.55 10.60 -17.59
CA ASN A 34 -10.25 10.91 -17.04
C ASN A 34 -9.42 9.65 -16.85
N ASP A 35 -8.11 9.83 -16.68
CA ASP A 35 -7.17 8.74 -16.46
C ASP A 35 -7.36 8.04 -15.08
N ILE A 36 -8.34 8.49 -14.27
CA ILE A 36 -8.64 8.01 -12.92
C ILE A 36 -10.00 7.32 -12.79
N ASP A 37 -10.60 6.92 -13.90
CA ASP A 37 -11.86 6.14 -13.93
C ASP A 37 -13.07 6.83 -13.26
N ILE A 38 -13.10 8.15 -13.23
CA ILE A 38 -14.30 8.91 -12.89
C ILE A 38 -15.09 9.12 -14.18
N GLN A 39 -16.17 8.36 -14.37
CA GLN A 39 -17.13 8.63 -15.43
C GLN A 39 -18.18 9.59 -14.93
N ILE A 40 -18.26 10.76 -15.55
CA ILE A 40 -19.33 11.72 -15.31
C ILE A 40 -20.19 11.76 -16.57
N LYS A 41 -21.47 11.42 -16.43
CA LYS A 41 -22.43 11.38 -17.53
C LYS A 41 -23.43 12.50 -17.33
N TYR A 42 -23.48 13.43 -18.26
CA TYR A 42 -24.49 14.48 -18.29
C TYR A 42 -25.48 14.24 -19.46
N LYS A 43 -26.76 14.45 -19.21
CA LYS A 43 -27.73 14.52 -20.28
C LYS A 43 -27.58 15.91 -20.91
N ILE A 44 -27.45 15.96 -22.23
CA ILE A 44 -27.31 17.23 -22.94
C ILE A 44 -28.71 17.79 -23.13
N ASP A 45 -29.02 18.82 -22.38
CA ASP A 45 -30.16 19.69 -22.61
C ASP A 45 -29.67 21.10 -22.97
N SER A 46 -30.59 21.99 -23.25
CA SER A 46 -30.30 23.35 -23.70
C SER A 46 -29.72 24.28 -22.62
N GLN A 47 -29.51 23.78 -21.41
CA GLN A 47 -29.06 24.57 -20.25
C GLN A 47 -27.87 23.94 -19.54
N ILE A 48 -26.84 23.51 -20.28
CA ILE A 48 -25.62 22.98 -19.67
C ILE A 48 -24.84 24.14 -19.01
N ASP A 49 -24.78 24.12 -17.69
CA ASP A 49 -23.91 25.01 -16.93
C ASP A 49 -22.51 24.39 -16.74
N ILE A 50 -21.54 24.95 -17.48
CA ILE A 50 -20.14 24.49 -17.41
C ILE A 50 -19.57 24.65 -16.00
N LYS A 51 -19.94 25.70 -15.26
CA LYS A 51 -19.46 25.93 -13.89
C LYS A 51 -19.95 24.83 -12.95
N GLN A 52 -21.23 24.44 -13.11
CA GLN A 52 -21.79 23.36 -12.31
C GLN A 52 -21.08 22.03 -12.62
N ILE A 53 -20.80 21.74 -13.89
CA ILE A 53 -20.04 20.54 -14.30
C ILE A 53 -18.65 20.54 -13.66
N MET A 54 -17.95 21.67 -13.67
CA MET A 54 -16.62 21.81 -13.07
C MET A 54 -16.64 21.60 -11.56
N GLU A 55 -17.65 22.10 -10.87
CA GLU A 55 -17.81 21.90 -9.43
C GLU A 55 -18.11 20.43 -9.08
N ASP A 56 -19.01 19.78 -9.83
CA ASP A 56 -19.31 18.35 -9.67
C ASP A 56 -18.07 17.47 -9.90
N ILE A 57 -17.24 17.83 -10.89
CA ILE A 57 -15.97 17.17 -11.18
C ILE A 57 -15.03 17.32 -10.00
N LYS A 58 -14.85 18.54 -9.51
CA LYS A 58 -13.99 18.86 -8.37
C LYS A 58 -14.43 18.10 -7.13
N GLN A 59 -15.73 18.13 -6.82
CA GLN A 59 -16.29 17.40 -5.69
C GLN A 59 -16.03 15.89 -5.79
N LYS A 60 -16.24 15.27 -6.96
CA LYS A 60 -15.96 13.83 -7.16
C LYS A 60 -14.49 13.49 -7.06
N ILE A 61 -13.60 14.38 -7.52
CA ILE A 61 -12.16 14.23 -7.33
C ILE A 61 -11.85 14.29 -5.82
N GLU A 62 -12.35 15.28 -5.12
CA GLU A 62 -12.15 15.43 -3.68
C GLU A 62 -12.67 14.22 -2.91
N GLU A 63 -13.88 13.73 -3.21
CA GLU A 63 -14.42 12.51 -2.61
C GLU A 63 -13.56 11.28 -2.86
N LYS A 64 -13.11 11.09 -4.11
CA LYS A 64 -12.26 9.94 -4.48
C LYS A 64 -10.93 9.97 -3.78
N TYR A 65 -10.30 11.13 -3.67
CA TYR A 65 -8.98 11.30 -3.06
C TYR A 65 -9.04 11.82 -1.61
N LYS A 66 -10.24 11.96 -1.05
CA LYS A 66 -10.42 12.43 0.33
C LYS A 66 -9.55 11.61 1.28
N ILE A 67 -8.59 12.29 1.88
CA ILE A 67 -7.74 11.75 2.92
C ILE A 67 -8.49 11.94 4.24
N GLU A 68 -8.88 10.83 4.86
CA GLU A 68 -9.62 10.85 6.12
C GLU A 68 -8.77 11.41 7.27
N ASN A 69 -7.47 11.12 7.23
CA ASN A 69 -6.50 11.61 8.21
C ASN A 69 -5.08 11.56 7.63
N ASN A 70 -4.13 12.11 8.36
CA ASN A 70 -2.70 12.11 7.99
C ASN A 70 -1.88 11.03 8.71
N ILE A 71 -2.51 10.00 9.24
CA ILE A 71 -1.83 8.90 9.92
C ILE A 71 -1.22 7.95 8.91
N VAL A 72 0.02 7.55 9.15
CA VAL A 72 0.67 6.43 8.47
C VAL A 72 0.59 5.20 9.37
N SER A 73 -0.12 4.18 8.93
CA SER A 73 -0.15 2.88 9.60
C SER A 73 1.08 2.09 9.15
N VAL A 74 2.02 1.90 10.04
CA VAL A 74 3.18 1.04 9.83
C VAL A 74 2.81 -0.37 10.26
N ILE A 75 2.72 -1.28 9.29
CA ILE A 75 2.33 -2.66 9.51
C ILE A 75 3.57 -3.54 9.51
N ILE A 76 3.75 -4.32 10.57
CA ILE A 76 4.88 -5.23 10.76
C ILE A 76 4.34 -6.67 10.80
N PRO A 77 4.45 -7.44 9.70
CA PRO A 77 4.30 -8.88 9.78
C PRO A 77 5.53 -9.45 10.51
N ASN A 78 5.29 -10.25 11.55
CA ASN A 78 6.37 -10.82 12.36
C ASN A 78 6.23 -12.33 12.45
N TYR A 79 7.34 -13.05 12.29
CA TYR A 79 7.45 -14.48 12.57
C TYR A 79 8.89 -14.86 12.87
N ASN A 80 9.17 -15.27 14.13
CA ASN A 80 10.48 -15.71 14.58
C ASN A 80 11.62 -14.71 14.29
N ASN A 81 11.44 -13.46 14.72
CA ASN A 81 12.41 -12.37 14.54
C ASN A 81 12.97 -11.84 15.89
N GLU A 82 13.12 -12.68 16.90
CA GLU A 82 13.60 -12.25 18.22
C GLU A 82 14.91 -11.44 18.17
N TYR A 83 15.77 -11.73 17.20
CA TYR A 83 17.03 -11.03 17.01
C TYR A 83 16.85 -9.58 16.48
N PHE A 84 15.81 -9.32 15.69
CA PHE A 84 15.64 -8.05 14.99
C PHE A 84 14.51 -7.17 15.53
N ILE A 85 13.42 -7.77 15.97
CA ILE A 85 12.13 -7.07 16.19
C ILE A 85 12.23 -5.87 17.12
N GLN A 86 13.06 -5.94 18.17
CA GLN A 86 13.27 -4.82 19.08
C GLN A 86 13.84 -3.59 18.36
N GLU A 87 14.90 -3.81 17.57
CA GLU A 87 15.55 -2.71 16.84
C GLU A 87 14.64 -2.16 15.74
N VAL A 88 13.88 -3.00 15.06
CA VAL A 88 12.87 -2.61 14.05
C VAL A 88 11.88 -1.61 14.66
N ILE A 89 11.27 -1.98 15.78
CA ILE A 89 10.28 -1.13 16.46
C ILE A 89 10.92 0.18 16.94
N MET A 90 12.10 0.12 17.57
CA MET A 90 12.81 1.32 18.04
C MET A 90 13.11 2.29 16.89
N ARG A 91 13.50 1.79 15.72
CA ARG A 91 13.77 2.63 14.54
C ARG A 91 12.51 3.30 14.00
N ILE A 92 11.38 2.61 14.01
CA ILE A 92 10.09 3.19 13.61
C ILE A 92 9.68 4.29 14.60
N LEU A 93 9.82 4.06 15.91
CA LEU A 93 9.53 5.06 16.95
C LEU A 93 10.42 6.31 16.86
N LYS A 94 11.68 6.14 16.39
CA LYS A 94 12.62 7.25 16.12
C LYS A 94 12.30 8.02 14.83
N SER A 95 11.25 7.64 14.08
CA SER A 95 10.83 8.36 12.88
C SER A 95 10.62 9.85 13.16
N THR A 96 11.07 10.70 12.22
CA THR A 96 10.81 12.16 12.26
C THR A 96 9.35 12.50 11.95
N TYR A 97 8.61 11.59 11.28
CA TYR A 97 7.17 11.70 11.14
C TYR A 97 6.49 11.09 12.37
N LYS A 98 5.77 11.90 13.14
CA LYS A 98 5.22 11.48 14.44
C LYS A 98 3.79 10.94 14.38
N ASN A 99 3.05 11.28 13.33
CA ASN A 99 1.66 10.83 13.20
C ASN A 99 1.59 9.43 12.58
N ILE A 100 2.11 8.46 13.30
CA ILE A 100 2.14 7.04 12.94
C ILE A 100 1.40 6.22 13.99
N GLU A 101 0.78 5.13 13.57
CA GLU A 101 0.43 3.99 14.41
C GLU A 101 1.26 2.77 13.96
N ILE A 102 1.58 1.88 14.88
CA ILE A 102 2.33 0.66 14.60
C ILE A 102 1.41 -0.54 14.85
N ILE A 103 1.23 -1.37 13.83
CA ILE A 103 0.41 -2.57 13.90
C ILE A 103 1.33 -3.77 13.68
N ILE A 104 1.53 -4.57 14.71
CA ILE A 104 2.33 -5.78 14.64
C ILE A 104 1.38 -6.96 14.55
N VAL A 105 1.51 -7.75 13.49
CA VAL A 105 0.78 -9.00 13.33
C VAL A 105 1.79 -10.14 13.42
N ASP A 106 1.81 -10.77 14.58
CA ASP A 106 2.65 -11.94 14.85
C ASP A 106 1.99 -13.20 14.29
N ASP A 107 2.72 -13.92 13.46
CA ASP A 107 2.24 -15.11 12.75
C ASP A 107 2.51 -16.41 13.54
N LYS A 108 2.20 -16.37 14.83
CA LYS A 108 2.43 -17.47 15.77
C LYS A 108 3.92 -17.79 15.94
N SER A 109 4.71 -16.78 16.29
CA SER A 109 6.12 -16.98 16.61
C SER A 109 6.32 -17.99 17.75
N THR A 110 7.36 -18.80 17.61
CA THR A 110 7.76 -19.82 18.58
C THR A 110 9.02 -19.45 19.35
N ASP A 111 9.66 -18.33 18.97
CA ASP A 111 10.80 -17.71 19.64
C ASP A 111 10.36 -16.68 20.68
N ASN A 112 11.29 -15.85 21.17
CA ASN A 112 10.98 -14.80 22.15
C ASN A 112 10.40 -13.52 21.54
N SER A 113 10.09 -13.45 20.25
CA SER A 113 9.62 -12.23 19.57
C SER A 113 8.47 -11.55 20.31
N VAL A 114 7.40 -12.29 20.64
CA VAL A 114 6.22 -11.76 21.32
C VAL A 114 6.58 -11.23 22.71
N LYS A 115 7.35 -12.01 23.50
CA LYS A 115 7.80 -11.60 24.84
C LYS A 115 8.63 -10.33 24.81
N ILE A 116 9.52 -10.18 23.82
CA ILE A 116 10.33 -8.97 23.62
C ILE A 116 9.43 -7.76 23.36
N ILE A 117 8.43 -7.91 22.47
CA ILE A 117 7.50 -6.84 22.14
C ILE A 117 6.70 -6.41 23.38
N GLU A 118 6.09 -7.35 24.08
CA GLU A 118 5.25 -7.07 25.25
C GLU A 118 6.04 -6.46 26.42
N THR A 119 7.28 -6.92 26.63
CA THR A 119 8.10 -6.46 27.76
C THR A 119 8.72 -5.10 27.47
N ASN A 120 9.34 -4.93 26.30
CA ASN A 120 10.16 -3.76 26.01
C ASN A 120 9.35 -2.55 25.52
N PHE A 121 8.12 -2.76 25.03
CA PHE A 121 7.24 -1.72 24.48
C PHE A 121 5.89 -1.64 25.19
N LYS A 122 5.85 -2.02 26.48
CA LYS A 122 4.63 -2.02 27.29
C LYS A 122 3.93 -0.66 27.29
N LYS A 123 4.67 0.43 27.44
CA LYS A 123 4.12 1.80 27.44
C LYS A 123 3.48 2.18 26.11
N GLU A 124 4.11 1.81 25.00
CA GLU A 124 3.61 2.06 23.65
C GLU A 124 2.37 1.22 23.34
N ILE A 125 2.28 0.01 23.90
CA ILE A 125 1.08 -0.86 23.78
C ILE A 125 -0.06 -0.28 24.63
N GLU A 126 0.18 0.08 25.88
CA GLU A 126 -0.81 0.69 26.78
C GLU A 126 -1.38 2.00 26.20
N SER A 127 -0.53 2.83 25.59
CA SER A 127 -0.94 4.06 24.91
C SER A 127 -1.57 3.83 23.53
N LYS A 128 -1.69 2.58 23.07
CA LYS A 128 -2.17 2.20 21.74
C LYS A 128 -1.33 2.77 20.57
N LYS A 129 -0.12 3.23 20.85
CA LYS A 129 0.85 3.60 19.81
C LYS A 129 1.31 2.36 19.03
N ILE A 130 1.44 1.24 19.74
CA ILE A 130 1.66 -0.10 19.19
C ILE A 130 0.43 -0.95 19.49
N ARG A 131 -0.06 -1.66 18.48
CA ARG A 131 -1.08 -2.68 18.61
C ARG A 131 -0.52 -4.01 18.16
N LEU A 132 -0.46 -4.97 19.07
CA LEU A 132 0.03 -6.32 18.82
C LEU A 132 -1.14 -7.29 18.64
N PHE A 133 -1.10 -8.06 17.58
CA PHE A 133 -2.07 -9.12 17.28
C PHE A 133 -1.32 -10.41 16.99
N ILE A 134 -1.69 -11.48 17.66
CA ILE A 134 -1.08 -12.80 17.51
C ILE A 134 -2.05 -13.71 16.76
N ASN A 135 -1.59 -14.37 15.70
CA ASN A 135 -2.38 -15.35 14.99
C ASN A 135 -2.45 -16.68 15.75
N SER A 136 -3.55 -17.41 15.61
CA SER A 136 -3.69 -18.74 16.20
C SER A 136 -2.85 -19.82 15.49
N GLU A 137 -2.49 -19.57 14.24
CA GLU A 137 -1.66 -20.42 13.40
C GLU A 137 -0.76 -19.59 12.46
N ASN A 138 0.25 -20.21 11.84
CA ASN A 138 1.10 -19.55 10.85
C ASN A 138 0.39 -19.46 9.51
N CYS A 139 -0.13 -18.28 9.19
CA CYS A 139 -0.91 -17.98 7.97
C CYS A 139 -0.06 -17.37 6.84
N GLY A 140 1.16 -16.93 7.12
CA GLY A 140 2.07 -16.30 6.16
C GLY A 140 2.03 -14.79 6.13
N THR A 141 3.10 -14.21 5.58
CA THR A 141 3.37 -12.76 5.58
C THR A 141 2.23 -11.95 4.96
N TYR A 142 1.65 -12.39 3.84
CA TYR A 142 0.61 -11.62 3.15
C TYR A 142 -0.73 -11.65 3.87
N TYR A 143 -1.04 -12.75 4.56
CA TYR A 143 -2.17 -12.77 5.49
C TYR A 143 -1.99 -11.73 6.61
N CYS A 144 -0.80 -11.69 7.22
CA CYS A 144 -0.48 -10.70 8.26
C CYS A 144 -0.57 -9.26 7.74
N ARG A 145 -0.11 -8.99 6.51
CA ARG A 145 -0.27 -7.68 5.87
C ARG A 145 -1.73 -7.34 5.66
N ASN A 146 -2.55 -8.25 5.14
CA ASN A 146 -3.99 -8.04 4.96
C ASN A 146 -4.70 -7.75 6.29
N LYS A 147 -4.42 -8.56 7.32
CA LYS A 147 -4.95 -8.35 8.68
C LYS A 147 -4.53 -6.98 9.22
N GLY A 148 -3.27 -6.59 9.02
CA GLY A 148 -2.77 -5.28 9.41
C GLY A 148 -3.48 -4.13 8.69
N ILE A 149 -3.76 -4.24 7.38
CA ILE A 149 -4.54 -3.24 6.62
C ILE A 149 -5.94 -3.10 7.20
N LEU A 150 -6.63 -4.21 7.46
CA LEU A 150 -7.99 -4.21 8.01
C LEU A 150 -8.06 -3.57 9.41
N LEU A 151 -7.02 -3.78 10.21
CA LEU A 151 -6.90 -3.22 11.55
C LEU A 151 -6.41 -1.78 11.57
N SER A 152 -5.94 -1.24 10.43
CA SER A 152 -5.37 0.10 10.36
C SER A 152 -6.42 1.20 10.39
N ASN A 153 -6.06 2.35 11.01
CA ASN A 153 -6.87 3.56 11.02
C ASN A 153 -6.29 4.67 10.13
N GLY A 154 -5.02 4.54 9.72
CA GLY A 154 -4.33 5.54 8.91
C GLY A 154 -4.81 5.56 7.46
N SER A 155 -4.78 6.73 6.84
CA SER A 155 -5.06 6.90 5.41
C SER A 155 -3.91 6.45 4.52
N TYR A 156 -2.74 6.16 5.12
CA TYR A 156 -1.56 5.67 4.44
C TYR A 156 -1.07 4.37 5.07
N ILE A 157 -0.66 3.43 4.22
CA ILE A 157 -0.13 2.13 4.63
C ILE A 157 1.34 2.03 4.24
N PHE A 158 2.16 1.65 5.18
CA PHE A 158 3.58 1.36 4.98
C PHE A 158 3.95 0.06 5.66
N PHE A 159 4.60 -0.86 4.92
CA PHE A 159 5.05 -2.13 5.46
C PHE A 159 6.52 -2.08 5.82
N VAL A 160 6.85 -2.65 6.98
CA VAL A 160 8.22 -2.91 7.42
C VAL A 160 8.24 -4.36 7.91
N ASP A 161 9.03 -5.22 7.28
CA ASP A 161 9.14 -6.60 7.72
C ASP A 161 9.87 -6.68 9.07
N GLY A 162 9.56 -7.69 9.89
CA GLY A 162 10.02 -7.81 11.27
C GLY A 162 11.53 -7.97 11.43
N ASP A 163 12.26 -8.12 10.33
CA ASP A 163 13.72 -8.21 10.25
C ASP A 163 14.37 -7.01 9.51
N ASP A 164 13.60 -5.99 9.06
CA ASP A 164 14.11 -4.90 8.24
C ASP A 164 14.31 -3.59 9.03
N TYR A 165 15.28 -2.79 8.59
CA TYR A 165 15.62 -1.54 9.25
C TYR A 165 15.26 -0.33 8.40
N ILE A 166 14.77 0.73 9.04
CA ILE A 166 14.48 2.01 8.40
C ILE A 166 15.28 3.16 8.99
N GLY A 167 15.61 4.13 8.14
CA GLY A 167 16.16 5.41 8.58
C GLY A 167 15.09 6.35 9.13
N PRO A 168 15.44 7.27 10.03
CA PRO A 168 14.46 8.08 10.75
C PRO A 168 13.65 9.05 9.86
N LYS A 169 14.14 9.38 8.68
CA LYS A 169 13.49 10.32 7.75
C LYS A 169 12.65 9.62 6.66
N LEU A 170 12.72 8.28 6.57
CA LEU A 170 12.10 7.56 5.46
C LEU A 170 10.59 7.76 5.38
N ILE A 171 9.86 7.47 6.48
CA ILE A 171 8.40 7.58 6.52
C ILE A 171 7.97 9.00 6.17
N LYS A 172 8.64 10.02 6.78
CA LYS A 172 8.32 11.42 6.48
C LYS A 172 8.48 11.75 5.00
N ARG A 173 9.57 11.36 4.37
CA ARG A 173 9.82 11.64 2.95
C ARG A 173 8.81 10.97 2.04
N MET A 174 8.47 9.70 2.32
CA MET A 174 7.51 8.97 1.51
C MET A 174 6.09 9.53 1.69
N TYR A 175 5.73 9.90 2.91
CA TYR A 175 4.47 10.57 3.22
C TYR A 175 4.38 11.95 2.55
N ASP A 176 5.37 12.82 2.77
CA ASP A 176 5.38 14.18 2.22
C ASP A 176 5.23 14.17 0.68
N TRP A 177 5.87 13.20 0.03
CA TRP A 177 5.77 13.06 -1.42
C TRP A 177 4.35 12.64 -1.84
N LEU A 178 3.80 11.58 -1.23
CA LEU A 178 2.51 11.03 -1.62
C LEU A 178 1.33 11.92 -1.17
N SER A 179 1.47 12.66 -0.07
CA SER A 179 0.43 13.57 0.46
C SER A 179 0.38 14.92 -0.26
N ASN A 180 1.40 15.27 -1.04
CA ASN A 180 1.44 16.54 -1.76
C ASN A 180 0.30 16.60 -2.80
N SER A 181 -0.41 17.72 -2.87
CA SER A 181 -1.53 17.95 -3.79
C SER A 181 -1.14 17.79 -5.27
N ILE A 182 0.10 18.13 -5.64
CA ILE A 182 0.63 17.90 -6.99
C ILE A 182 0.67 16.41 -7.34
N ASN A 183 0.82 15.55 -6.35
CA ASN A 183 0.93 14.09 -6.51
C ASN A 183 -0.39 13.36 -6.20
N ILE A 184 -1.52 14.06 -6.19
CA ILE A 184 -2.81 13.49 -5.79
C ILE A 184 -3.23 12.29 -6.66
N GLN A 185 -2.82 12.26 -7.94
CA GLN A 185 -3.09 11.16 -8.88
C GLN A 185 -2.41 9.84 -8.52
N TYR A 186 -1.35 9.91 -7.73
CA TYR A 186 -0.62 8.70 -7.37
C TYR A 186 -1.25 8.02 -6.15
N TRP A 187 -1.45 6.71 -6.27
CA TRP A 187 -1.97 5.85 -5.21
C TRP A 187 -0.88 5.19 -4.40
N ALA A 188 0.32 5.14 -4.97
CA ALA A 188 1.50 4.60 -4.32
C ALA A 188 2.78 5.34 -4.72
N TYR A 189 3.74 5.35 -3.81
CA TYR A 189 5.09 5.87 -4.04
C TYR A 189 6.11 4.81 -3.66
N GLN A 190 7.03 4.53 -4.58
CA GLN A 190 8.02 3.48 -4.46
C GLN A 190 9.45 4.03 -4.43
N ARG A 191 10.28 3.47 -3.54
CA ARG A 191 11.72 3.74 -3.47
C ARG A 191 12.52 2.45 -3.46
N PRO A 192 13.69 2.38 -4.13
CA PRO A 192 14.58 1.24 -4.02
C PRO A 192 15.15 1.14 -2.61
N TYR A 193 15.56 -0.06 -2.24
CA TYR A 193 16.16 -0.34 -0.95
C TYR A 193 17.50 -1.06 -1.07
N THR A 194 18.23 -1.10 0.02
CA THR A 194 19.49 -1.82 0.13
C THR A 194 19.28 -3.13 0.89
N ARG A 195 19.78 -4.24 0.35
CA ARG A 195 19.76 -5.53 1.01
C ARG A 195 21.07 -5.78 1.73
N ILE A 196 20.97 -6.23 2.96
CA ILE A 196 22.10 -6.65 3.80
C ILE A 196 22.02 -8.17 3.93
N TYR A 197 23.01 -8.86 3.38
CA TYR A 197 23.14 -10.31 3.54
C TYR A 197 23.93 -10.62 4.79
N MET A 198 23.48 -11.59 5.58
CA MET A 198 24.08 -12.05 6.84
C MET A 198 24.27 -13.57 6.77
N ASN A 199 25.27 -14.08 7.49
CA ASN A 199 25.41 -15.50 7.76
C ASN A 199 24.39 -15.97 8.82
N GLU A 200 24.45 -17.25 9.21
CA GLU A 200 23.54 -17.84 10.19
C GLU A 200 23.75 -17.29 11.61
N ASP A 201 24.93 -16.71 11.88
CA ASP A 201 25.28 -16.04 13.14
C ASP A 201 24.95 -14.55 13.12
N TYR A 202 24.19 -14.08 12.10
CA TYR A 202 23.77 -12.70 11.88
C TYR A 202 24.90 -11.71 11.60
N GLU A 203 26.08 -12.19 11.22
CA GLU A 203 27.18 -11.34 10.81
C GLU A 203 26.99 -10.87 9.37
N LYS A 204 27.24 -9.58 9.14
CA LYS A 204 27.08 -8.97 7.82
C LYS A 204 28.14 -9.46 6.83
N ILE A 205 27.69 -10.08 5.73
CA ILE A 205 28.56 -10.56 4.65
C ILE A 205 28.72 -9.49 3.57
N LYS A 206 27.60 -8.95 3.08
CA LYS A 206 27.60 -7.95 2.00
C LYS A 206 26.39 -7.05 2.02
N LYS A 207 26.53 -5.88 1.40
CA LYS A 207 25.48 -4.88 1.20
C LYS A 207 25.30 -4.63 -0.29
N VAL A 208 24.06 -4.74 -0.79
CA VAL A 208 23.73 -4.59 -2.22
C VAL A 208 22.51 -3.70 -2.38
N ARG A 209 22.62 -2.65 -3.21
CA ARG A 209 21.46 -1.89 -3.64
C ARG A 209 20.61 -2.74 -4.57
N THR A 210 19.32 -2.86 -4.27
CA THR A 210 18.43 -3.72 -5.04
C THR A 210 17.67 -2.95 -6.11
N PRO A 211 17.23 -3.61 -7.20
CA PRO A 211 16.27 -3.05 -8.14
C PRO A 211 14.82 -3.17 -7.63
N TYR A 212 14.62 -3.70 -6.42
CA TYR A 212 13.31 -3.85 -5.80
C TYR A 212 12.95 -2.61 -4.99
N TYR A 213 11.67 -2.44 -4.69
CA TYR A 213 11.12 -1.23 -4.11
C TYR A 213 10.31 -1.52 -2.87
N ILE A 214 10.45 -0.65 -1.86
CA ILE A 214 9.48 -0.49 -0.80
C ILE A 214 8.40 0.50 -1.24
N THR A 215 7.21 0.36 -0.70
CA THR A 215 6.06 1.13 -1.17
C THR A 215 5.25 1.69 0.00
N ILE A 216 4.89 2.98 -0.09
CA ILE A 216 3.80 3.55 0.70
C ILE A 216 2.55 3.64 -0.19
N PHE A 217 1.40 3.29 0.36
CA PHE A 217 0.12 3.27 -0.35
C PHE A 217 -0.88 4.22 0.30
N ARG A 218 -1.79 4.77 -0.49
CA ARG A 218 -3.06 5.28 0.06
C ARG A 218 -3.93 4.09 0.45
N ARG A 219 -4.38 4.01 1.71
CA ARG A 219 -5.18 2.87 2.21
C ARG A 219 -6.43 2.61 1.37
N LYS A 220 -7.09 3.67 0.91
CA LYS A 220 -8.29 3.59 0.07
C LYS A 220 -8.09 2.80 -1.23
N LEU A 221 -6.84 2.64 -1.71
CA LEU A 221 -6.52 1.83 -2.88
C LEU A 221 -7.04 0.38 -2.74
N TYR A 222 -6.93 -0.20 -1.57
CA TYR A 222 -7.35 -1.58 -1.31
C TYR A 222 -8.85 -1.80 -1.48
N ASN A 223 -9.67 -0.75 -1.35
CA ASN A 223 -11.11 -0.81 -1.64
C ASN A 223 -11.40 -0.98 -3.14
N TYR A 224 -10.46 -0.60 -4.00
CA TYR A 224 -10.63 -0.66 -5.44
C TYR A 224 -9.98 -1.88 -6.08
N ILE A 225 -8.78 -2.23 -5.64
CA ILE A 225 -8.01 -3.33 -6.24
C ILE A 225 -8.03 -4.61 -5.40
N GLY A 226 -8.59 -4.58 -4.18
CA GLY A 226 -8.54 -5.68 -3.23
C GLY A 226 -7.20 -5.82 -2.52
N TYR A 227 -7.10 -6.84 -1.69
CA TYR A 227 -5.97 -7.12 -0.81
C TYR A 227 -4.92 -8.01 -1.48
N TYR A 228 -3.84 -8.34 -0.78
CA TYR A 228 -2.86 -9.32 -1.25
C TYR A 228 -3.51 -10.69 -1.43
N HIS A 229 -3.12 -11.39 -2.48
CA HIS A 229 -3.53 -12.79 -2.66
C HIS A 229 -2.98 -13.68 -1.55
N ASP A 230 -3.72 -14.74 -1.25
CA ASP A 230 -3.23 -15.83 -0.41
C ASP A 230 -2.10 -16.56 -1.12
N SER A 231 -0.88 -16.23 -0.71
CA SER A 231 0.36 -16.75 -1.28
C SER A 231 1.48 -16.65 -0.26
N ARG A 232 2.44 -17.56 -0.33
CA ARG A 232 3.65 -17.49 0.49
C ARG A 232 4.72 -16.58 -0.09
N PHE A 233 4.62 -16.18 -1.37
CA PHE A 233 5.61 -15.32 -2.05
C PHE A 233 5.01 -14.59 -3.25
N GLY A 234 5.65 -13.49 -3.67
CA GLY A 234 5.39 -12.80 -4.94
C GLY A 234 4.15 -11.93 -4.98
N ALA A 235 3.30 -11.91 -3.95
CA ALA A 235 2.08 -11.13 -3.94
C ALA A 235 2.33 -9.61 -3.94
N ASP A 236 3.51 -9.13 -3.55
CA ASP A 236 3.90 -7.72 -3.71
C ASP A 236 3.94 -7.32 -5.19
N THR A 237 4.58 -8.15 -6.02
CA THR A 237 4.68 -7.91 -7.46
C THR A 237 3.32 -8.05 -8.13
N GLU A 238 2.49 -9.00 -7.68
CA GLU A 238 1.13 -9.20 -8.15
C GLU A 238 0.28 -7.97 -7.85
N LEU A 239 0.28 -7.47 -6.62
CA LEU A 239 -0.49 -6.29 -6.21
C LEU A 239 -0.13 -5.05 -7.05
N ILE A 240 1.17 -4.78 -7.23
CA ILE A 240 1.63 -3.65 -8.06
C ILE A 240 1.23 -3.86 -9.52
N THR A 241 1.32 -5.09 -10.05
CA THR A 241 0.89 -5.40 -11.42
C THR A 241 -0.60 -5.17 -11.59
N ARG A 242 -1.41 -5.62 -10.64
CA ARG A 242 -2.86 -5.43 -10.61
C ARG A 242 -3.24 -3.96 -10.50
N MET A 243 -2.53 -3.20 -9.67
CA MET A 243 -2.67 -1.76 -9.53
C MET A 243 -2.44 -1.06 -10.88
N ILE A 244 -1.32 -1.34 -11.56
CA ILE A 244 -0.97 -0.74 -12.86
C ILE A 244 -1.96 -1.17 -13.93
N TYR A 245 -2.34 -2.45 -13.99
CA TYR A 245 -3.31 -2.96 -14.96
C TYR A 245 -4.68 -2.29 -14.84
N ASN A 246 -5.09 -1.92 -13.63
CA ASN A 246 -6.32 -1.18 -13.37
C ASN A 246 -6.11 0.35 -13.41
N GLN A 247 -5.01 0.82 -14.00
CA GLN A 247 -4.70 2.24 -14.24
C GLN A 247 -4.53 3.09 -12.96
N TYR A 248 -4.28 2.47 -11.81
CA TYR A 248 -3.91 3.19 -10.60
C TYR A 248 -2.42 3.53 -10.64
N LEU A 249 -2.11 4.83 -10.65
CA LEU A 249 -0.74 5.29 -10.84
C LEU A 249 0.14 5.01 -9.62
N CYS A 250 1.34 4.47 -9.90
CA CYS A 250 2.40 4.28 -8.94
C CYS A 250 3.65 5.02 -9.40
N PHE A 251 4.15 5.94 -8.59
CA PHE A 251 5.40 6.63 -8.90
C PHE A 251 6.59 5.84 -8.37
N LYS A 252 7.63 5.69 -9.21
CA LYS A 252 8.89 5.05 -8.86
C LYS A 252 10.03 6.06 -8.82
N ASP A 253 10.61 6.26 -7.64
CA ASP A 253 11.82 7.05 -7.48
C ASP A 253 13.04 6.19 -7.79
N TYR A 254 13.53 6.27 -9.03
CA TYR A 254 14.66 5.43 -9.49
C TYR A 254 16.01 5.83 -8.90
N LYS A 255 16.15 7.08 -8.44
CA LYS A 255 17.43 7.64 -7.98
C LYS A 255 17.29 8.43 -6.68
N PRO A 256 16.85 7.81 -5.58
CA PRO A 256 16.80 8.54 -4.32
C PRO A 256 18.22 8.93 -3.87
N LYS A 257 18.33 10.13 -3.31
CA LYS A 257 19.62 10.67 -2.85
C LYS A 257 20.20 9.90 -1.65
N THR A 258 19.36 9.17 -0.91
CA THR A 258 19.75 8.46 0.32
C THR A 258 19.13 7.08 0.39
N ASP A 259 19.90 6.11 0.86
CA ASP A 259 19.41 4.80 1.25
C ASP A 259 18.86 4.90 2.67
N GLU A 260 17.58 4.58 2.86
CA GLU A 260 16.91 4.68 4.16
C GLU A 260 16.10 3.44 4.53
N TYR A 261 16.11 2.42 3.69
CA TYR A 261 15.52 1.12 3.99
C TYR A 261 16.55 0.01 3.75
N PHE A 262 16.71 -0.86 4.73
CA PHE A 262 17.70 -1.91 4.73
C PHE A 262 17.00 -3.25 5.01
N ALA A 263 16.82 -4.04 3.96
CA ALA A 263 16.27 -5.38 4.05
C ALA A 263 17.35 -6.35 4.51
N ASN A 264 17.21 -6.89 5.70
CA ASN A 264 18.12 -7.92 6.20
C ASN A 264 17.74 -9.28 5.61
N THR A 265 18.72 -10.05 5.24
CA THR A 265 18.53 -11.37 4.64
C THR A 265 19.56 -12.32 5.23
N VAL A 266 19.12 -13.20 6.13
CA VAL A 266 19.94 -14.27 6.66
C VAL A 266 19.92 -15.42 5.66
N ILE A 267 21.11 -15.80 5.16
CA ILE A 267 21.24 -16.88 4.17
C ILE A 267 20.69 -18.18 4.78
N ASN A 268 19.94 -18.95 3.99
CA ASN A 268 19.25 -20.18 4.36
C ASN A 268 18.08 -20.06 5.36
N LYS A 269 17.83 -18.89 5.95
CA LYS A 269 16.67 -18.69 6.86
C LYS A 269 15.53 -17.96 6.19
N ASN A 270 15.82 -16.97 5.33
CA ASN A 270 14.78 -16.15 4.70
C ASN A 270 14.12 -16.87 3.51
N LEU A 271 12.81 -16.75 3.41
CA LEU A 271 11.98 -17.36 2.36
C LEU A 271 12.49 -17.01 0.94
N THR A 272 13.03 -15.81 0.75
CA THR A 272 13.63 -15.37 -0.52
C THR A 272 14.79 -16.23 -0.98
N CYS A 273 15.52 -16.88 -0.06
CA CYS A 273 16.64 -17.77 -0.37
C CYS A 273 16.18 -19.21 -0.63
N ILE A 274 15.04 -19.61 -0.07
CA ILE A 274 14.52 -20.99 -0.10
C ILE A 274 13.72 -21.26 -1.37
N ILE A 275 12.92 -20.29 -1.81
CA ILE A 275 12.04 -20.46 -2.97
C ILE A 275 12.82 -20.32 -4.28
N SER A 276 12.70 -21.28 -5.16
CA SER A 276 13.38 -21.27 -6.46
C SER A 276 12.91 -20.13 -7.36
N ARG A 277 13.79 -19.70 -8.29
CA ARG A 277 13.43 -18.69 -9.30
C ARG A 277 12.28 -19.18 -10.19
N GLU A 278 12.25 -20.45 -10.50
CA GLU A 278 11.24 -21.06 -11.39
C GLU A 278 9.85 -21.01 -10.76
N GLU A 279 9.73 -21.35 -9.48
CA GLU A 279 8.44 -21.27 -8.76
C GLU A 279 7.92 -19.85 -8.72
N ARG A 280 8.79 -18.85 -8.47
CA ARG A 280 8.42 -17.44 -8.51
C ARG A 280 7.93 -17.00 -9.88
N VAL A 281 8.60 -17.42 -10.95
CA VAL A 281 8.20 -17.10 -12.33
C VAL A 281 6.85 -17.73 -12.67
N LYS A 282 6.64 -19.01 -12.34
CA LYS A 282 5.36 -19.71 -12.53
C LYS A 282 4.20 -18.98 -11.83
N TYR A 283 4.41 -18.59 -10.57
CA TYR A 283 3.40 -17.82 -9.83
C TYR A 283 3.05 -16.51 -10.52
N LEU A 284 4.07 -15.72 -10.93
CA LEU A 284 3.85 -14.42 -11.57
C LEU A 284 3.15 -14.53 -12.95
N ILE A 285 3.44 -15.59 -13.71
CA ILE A 285 2.74 -15.84 -14.98
C ILE A 285 1.26 -16.11 -14.70
N LYS A 286 0.95 -17.00 -13.75
CA LYS A 286 -0.42 -17.28 -13.34
C LYS A 286 -1.14 -16.04 -12.83
N ALA A 287 -0.51 -15.27 -11.94
CA ALA A 287 -1.07 -14.06 -11.41
C ALA A 287 -1.40 -13.02 -12.49
N LYS A 288 -0.52 -12.84 -13.49
CA LYS A 288 -0.77 -11.96 -14.63
C LYS A 288 -1.97 -12.43 -15.48
N ASP A 289 -2.12 -13.74 -15.68
CA ASP A 289 -3.25 -14.30 -16.40
C ASP A 289 -4.56 -14.10 -15.65
N ASP A 290 -4.55 -14.33 -14.34
CA ASP A 290 -5.70 -14.10 -13.46
C ASP A 290 -6.12 -12.62 -13.44
N ILE A 291 -5.17 -11.70 -13.42
CA ILE A 291 -5.43 -10.25 -13.52
C ILE A 291 -6.12 -9.94 -14.86
N LYS A 292 -5.58 -10.44 -15.98
CA LYS A 292 -6.17 -10.23 -17.30
C LYS A 292 -7.59 -10.77 -17.40
N LYS A 293 -7.86 -11.91 -16.79
CA LYS A 293 -9.19 -12.53 -16.72
C LYS A 293 -10.11 -11.90 -15.68
N LYS A 294 -9.68 -10.85 -14.98
CA LYS A 294 -10.40 -10.23 -13.86
C LYS A 294 -10.80 -11.21 -12.75
N LYS A 295 -10.03 -12.26 -12.56
CA LYS A 295 -10.20 -13.27 -11.51
C LYS A 295 -9.53 -12.90 -10.19
N TYR A 296 -9.27 -11.62 -9.96
CA TYR A 296 -8.78 -11.20 -8.67
C TYR A 296 -9.95 -11.08 -7.70
N ILE A 297 -9.71 -11.53 -6.50
CA ILE A 297 -10.69 -11.56 -5.42
C ILE A 297 -11.00 -10.13 -5.01
N ARG A 298 -12.15 -9.62 -5.45
CA ARG A 298 -12.75 -8.41 -4.94
C ARG A 298 -13.38 -8.75 -3.60
N MET A 299 -12.99 -8.09 -2.51
CA MET A 299 -13.66 -8.07 -1.19
C MET A 299 -14.19 -9.39 -0.56
N ALA A 300 -14.30 -10.50 -1.29
CA ALA A 300 -14.72 -11.78 -0.71
C ALA A 300 -13.81 -12.23 0.47
N LEU A 301 -12.53 -11.85 0.42
CA LEU A 301 -11.60 -12.03 1.54
C LEU A 301 -11.96 -11.22 2.79
N LEU A 302 -12.78 -10.17 2.69
CA LEU A 302 -13.24 -9.42 3.87
C LEU A 302 -14.22 -10.22 4.71
N GLU A 303 -15.07 -11.02 4.07
CA GLU A 303 -16.00 -11.89 4.78
C GLU A 303 -15.27 -13.06 5.44
N ASP A 304 -14.36 -13.72 4.74
CA ASP A 304 -13.56 -14.81 5.30
C ASP A 304 -12.57 -14.34 6.38
N LEU A 305 -11.92 -13.21 6.19
CA LEU A 305 -11.02 -12.61 7.19
C LEU A 305 -11.81 -12.02 8.38
N SER A 306 -13.02 -11.51 8.17
CA SER A 306 -13.87 -11.00 9.24
C SER A 306 -14.47 -12.11 10.11
N ILE A 307 -14.73 -13.29 9.54
CA ILE A 307 -15.21 -14.46 10.27
C ILE A 307 -14.12 -15.02 11.21
N ASN A 308 -12.85 -14.92 10.85
CA ASN A 308 -11.73 -15.36 11.68
C ASN A 308 -11.17 -14.29 12.64
N ILE A 309 -11.57 -13.03 12.49
CA ILE A 309 -11.26 -11.97 13.46
C ILE A 309 -12.34 -12.03 14.57
N ASN A 310 -12.31 -13.06 15.37
CA ASN A 310 -12.96 -13.04 16.69
C ASN A 310 -12.22 -11.97 17.52
N ILE A 311 -12.67 -10.74 17.39
CA ILE A 311 -12.33 -9.66 18.31
C ILE A 311 -12.99 -10.06 19.64
N LYS A 312 -12.24 -10.78 20.47
CA LYS A 312 -12.56 -10.76 21.90
C LYS A 312 -12.45 -9.30 22.31
N LYS A 313 -13.60 -8.62 22.34
CA LYS A 313 -13.81 -7.44 23.16
C LYS A 313 -13.54 -7.88 24.60
N THR A 314 -12.32 -7.73 25.03
CA THR A 314 -12.04 -7.66 26.46
C THR A 314 -12.37 -6.24 26.85
N VAL A 315 -13.43 -6.14 27.62
CA VAL A 315 -13.93 -4.97 28.35
C VAL A 315 -12.82 -4.33 29.16
#